data_8621af9d3e20a78b0da6916b65e43c4d
#
_entry.id   8621af9d3e20a78b0da6916b65e43c4d
#
_cell.length_a   1.000
_cell.length_b   1.000
_cell.length_c   1.000
_cell.angle_alpha   90.00
_cell.angle_beta   90.00
_cell.angle_gamma   90.00
#
_symmetry.space_group_name_H-M   'P 1'
#
loop_
_entity.id
_entity.type
_entity.pdbx_description
1 polymer ?
#
loop_
_entity_poly.entity_id
_entity_poly.type
_entity_poly.pdbx_seq_one_letter_code
_entity_poly.pdbx_strand_id
1 'polypeptide(L)' 'MEIRIGIQHVNREVVLESNEALAAVQKSIDAALASGSLLTLTDEKGRTVIVPGDKIAFIEIGAQAAGRV' A
#
# COMPACT_ATOMS: atom_id res chain seq x y z
N MET A 1 8.53 -2.09 6.38
CA MET A 1 8.43 -0.91 5.49
C MET A 1 7.01 -0.38 5.60
N GLU A 2 6.90 0.91 5.74
CA GLU A 2 5.59 1.54 5.90
C GLU A 2 4.97 1.81 4.54
N ILE A 3 3.69 1.51 4.41
CA ILE A 3 2.94 1.78 3.20
C ILE A 3 1.75 2.65 3.57
N ARG A 4 1.59 3.77 2.88
CA ARG A 4 0.48 4.68 3.08
C ARG A 4 -0.34 4.74 1.81
N ILE A 5 -1.63 4.55 1.94
CA ILE A 5 -2.54 4.55 0.80
C ILE A 5 -3.58 5.63 1.00
N GLY A 6 -3.59 6.61 0.11
CA GLY A 6 -4.60 7.66 0.13
C GLY A 6 -5.78 7.22 -0.70
N ILE A 7 -6.99 7.41 -0.16
CA ILE A 7 -8.23 7.00 -0.81
C ILE A 7 -8.92 8.24 -1.35
N GLN A 8 -9.45 8.16 -2.56
CA GLN A 8 -10.13 9.29 -3.17
C GLN A 8 -11.33 9.70 -2.34
N HIS A 9 -11.49 11.00 -2.17
CA HIS A 9 -12.64 11.60 -1.47
C HIS A 9 -12.73 11.20 0.02
N VAL A 10 -11.64 10.72 0.59
CA VAL A 10 -11.59 10.37 2.00
C VAL A 10 -10.40 11.08 2.61
N ASN A 11 -10.58 11.70 3.76
CA ASN A 11 -9.51 12.45 4.42
C ASN A 11 -8.56 11.59 5.21
N ARG A 12 -8.71 10.28 5.14
CA ARG A 12 -7.89 9.37 5.92
C ARG A 12 -6.99 8.57 5.02
N GLU A 13 -5.86 8.19 5.56
CA GLU A 13 -4.95 7.31 4.86
C GLU A 13 -5.00 5.93 5.52
N VAL A 14 -4.81 4.91 4.72
CA VAL A 14 -4.61 3.58 5.24
C VAL A 14 -3.12 3.41 5.41
N VAL A 15 -2.68 3.09 6.61
CA VAL A 15 -1.26 2.93 6.91
C VAL A 15 -1.02 1.52 7.40
N LEU A 16 -0.04 0.86 6.83
CA LEU A 16 0.31 -0.49 7.27
C LEU A 16 1.82 -0.70 7.22
N GLU A 17 2.28 -1.68 8.00
CA GLU A 17 3.67 -2.10 7.98
C GLU A 17 3.75 -3.43 7.28
N SER A 18 4.59 -3.53 6.28
CA SER A 18 4.71 -4.74 5.49
C SER A 18 6.11 -5.33 5.61
N ASN A 19 6.17 -6.64 5.70
CA ASN A 19 7.45 -7.36 5.68
C ASN A 19 7.78 -7.88 4.28
N GLU A 20 6.92 -7.60 3.31
CA GLU A 20 7.17 -8.04 1.95
C GLU A 20 8.26 -7.22 1.31
N ALA A 21 8.92 -7.80 0.32
CA ALA A 21 9.94 -7.06 -0.42
C ALA A 21 9.29 -5.93 -1.21
N LEU A 22 10.01 -4.83 -1.32
CA LEU A 22 9.50 -3.68 -2.06
C LEU A 22 9.07 -4.06 -3.48
N ALA A 23 9.85 -4.88 -4.16
CA ALA A 23 9.54 -5.26 -5.53
C ALA A 23 8.21 -6.01 -5.61
N ALA A 24 7.94 -6.88 -4.64
CA ALA A 24 6.69 -7.64 -4.62
C ALA A 24 5.50 -6.72 -4.36
N VAL A 25 5.66 -5.79 -3.43
CA VAL A 25 4.61 -4.83 -3.12
C VAL A 25 4.31 -3.96 -4.33
N GLN A 26 5.36 -3.46 -4.98
CA GLN A 26 5.21 -2.59 -6.12
C GLN A 26 4.53 -3.31 -7.29
N LYS A 27 4.86 -4.58 -7.48
CA LYS A 27 4.24 -5.36 -8.54
C LYS A 27 2.74 -5.51 -8.30
N SER A 28 2.36 -5.76 -7.05
CA SER A 28 0.94 -5.87 -6.70
C SER A 28 0.22 -4.56 -6.94
N ILE A 29 0.85 -3.46 -6.57
CA ILE A 29 0.26 -2.14 -6.75
C ILE A 29 0.08 -1.83 -8.23
N ASP A 30 1.11 -2.07 -9.02
CA ASP A 30 1.06 -1.79 -10.45
C ASP A 30 -0.06 -2.58 -11.11
N ALA A 31 -0.20 -3.86 -10.76
CA ALA A 31 -1.24 -4.70 -11.32
C ALA A 31 -2.63 -4.18 -10.96
N ALA A 32 -2.81 -3.78 -9.71
CA ALA A 32 -4.10 -3.28 -9.27
C ALA A 32 -4.46 -1.97 -9.97
N LEU A 33 -3.50 -1.07 -10.09
CA LEU A 33 -3.75 0.21 -10.72
C LEU A 33 -4.02 0.07 -12.20
N ALA A 34 -3.32 -0.83 -12.86
CA ALA A 34 -3.47 -1.00 -14.31
C ALA A 34 -4.85 -1.55 -14.68
N SER A 35 -5.40 -2.42 -13.85
CA SER A 35 -6.66 -3.08 -14.16
C SER A 35 -7.84 -2.58 -13.34
N GLY A 36 -7.59 -1.70 -12.38
CA GLY A 36 -8.65 -1.24 -11.49
C GLY A 36 -9.14 -2.32 -10.55
N SER A 37 -8.36 -3.37 -10.36
CA SER A 37 -8.76 -4.48 -9.51
C SER A 37 -8.42 -4.19 -8.05
N LEU A 38 -8.70 -5.15 -7.18
CA LEU A 38 -8.43 -4.98 -5.76
C LEU A 38 -6.94 -5.11 -5.48
N LEU A 39 -6.44 -4.19 -4.66
CA LEU A 39 -5.08 -4.29 -4.15
C LEU A 39 -5.16 -5.00 -2.80
N THR A 40 -4.45 -6.10 -2.67
CA THR A 40 -4.46 -6.88 -1.45
C THR A 40 -3.05 -6.89 -0.88
N LEU A 41 -2.91 -6.44 0.35
CA LEU A 41 -1.63 -6.39 1.04
C LEU A 41 -1.76 -7.05 2.40
N THR A 42 -0.67 -7.62 2.89
CA THR A 42 -0.64 -8.25 4.20
C THR A 42 0.31 -7.48 5.08
N ASP A 43 -0.13 -7.14 6.28
CA ASP A 43 0.75 -6.41 7.19
C ASP A 43 1.58 -7.40 8.03
N GLU A 44 2.49 -6.84 8.82
CA GLU A 44 3.42 -7.68 9.58
C GLU A 44 2.75 -8.51 10.67
N LYS A 45 1.51 -8.16 11.00
CA LYS A 45 0.75 -8.90 12.01
C LYS A 45 -0.19 -9.91 11.39
N GLY A 46 -0.08 -10.13 10.10
CA GLY A 46 -0.91 -11.11 9.41
C GLY A 46 -2.26 -10.61 9.00
N ARG A 47 -2.54 -9.32 9.17
CA ARG A 47 -3.83 -8.78 8.74
C ARG A 47 -3.78 -8.51 7.23
N THR A 48 -4.92 -8.69 6.60
CA THR A 48 -5.03 -8.45 5.18
C THR A 48 -5.75 -7.12 4.96
N VAL A 49 -5.14 -6.27 4.14
CA VAL A 49 -5.73 -4.98 3.79
C VAL A 49 -6.09 -5.04 2.31
N ILE A 50 -7.34 -4.76 2.01
CA ILE A 50 -7.84 -4.82 0.63
C ILE A 50 -8.40 -3.45 0.26
N VAL A 51 -7.90 -2.89 -0.83
CA VAL A 51 -8.31 -1.56 -1.29
C VAL A 51 -8.65 -1.65 -2.77
N PRO A 52 -9.82 -1.12 -3.17
CA PRO A 52 -10.14 -1.08 -4.59
C PRO A 52 -9.14 -0.20 -5.33
N GLY A 53 -8.54 -0.73 -6.38
CA GLY A 53 -7.51 0.00 -7.09
C GLY A 53 -7.99 1.31 -7.70
N ASP A 54 -9.24 1.33 -8.18
CA ASP A 54 -9.78 2.52 -8.82
C ASP A 54 -10.19 3.61 -7.82
N LYS A 55 -10.06 3.34 -6.52
CA LYS A 55 -10.35 4.34 -5.49
C LYS A 55 -9.09 4.90 -4.85
N ILE A 56 -7.94 4.45 -5.29
CA ILE A 56 -6.67 4.89 -4.72
C ILE A 56 -6.31 6.24 -5.31
N ALA A 57 -6.00 7.21 -4.44
CA ALA A 57 -5.53 8.51 -4.86
C ALA A 57 -4.01 8.53 -4.98
N PHE A 58 -3.33 7.90 -4.03
CA PHE A 58 -1.87 7.81 -4.07
C PHE A 58 -1.41 6.70 -3.15
N ILE A 59 -0.18 6.27 -3.36
CA ILE A 59 0.46 5.28 -2.49
C ILE A 59 1.88 5.75 -2.25
N GLU A 60 2.26 5.80 -0.96
CA GLU A 60 3.63 6.11 -0.58
C GLU A 60 4.22 4.87 0.07
N ILE A 61 5.41 4.51 -0.35
CA ILE A 61 6.13 3.41 0.27
C ILE A 61 7.35 4.01 0.89
N GLY A 62 7.35 4.05 2.21
CA GLY A 62 8.43 4.68 2.94
C GLY A 62 9.58 3.75 3.18
N ALA A 63 10.77 4.31 3.22
CA ALA A 63 11.93 3.58 3.63
C ALA A 63 11.77 3.28 5.12
N GLN A 64 12.64 2.44 5.65
CA GLN A 64 12.64 2.20 7.06
C GLN A 64 12.81 3.51 7.78
N ALA A 65 12.08 3.66 8.88
CA ALA A 65 12.18 4.88 9.65
C ALA A 65 13.61 5.18 10.04
N ALA A 66 14.36 4.17 10.34
CA ALA A 66 15.74 4.36 10.73
C ALA A 66 16.58 4.91 9.59
N GLY A 67 16.15 4.76 8.40
CA GLY A 67 16.89 5.26 7.26
C GLY A 67 16.64 6.71 6.97
N ARG A 68 15.73 7.30 7.71
CA ARG A 68 15.42 8.67 7.49
C ARG A 68 16.23 9.51 8.32
N VAL A 69 16.47 10.52 7.92
CA VAL A 69 17.22 11.40 8.79
C VAL A 69 16.75 12.78 8.70
#